data_4c275bf309edb995863c384b65629a51
#
_entry.id   4c275bf309edb995863c384b65629a51
#
_cell.length_a   1.000
_cell.length_b   1.000
_cell.length_c   1.000
_cell.angle_alpha   90.00
_cell.angle_beta   90.00
_cell.angle_gamma   90.00
#
_symmetry.space_group_name_H-M   'P 1'
#
loop_
_entity.id
_entity.type
_entity.pdbx_description
1 polymer ?
#
loop_
_entity_poly.entity_id
_entity_poly.type
_entity_poly.pdbx_seq_one_letter_code
_entity_poly.pdbx_strand_id
1 'polypeptide(L)'
;MANKDFLKIIKKQRSKSKKKKFQGTLLEYLDIIQEDPSTVQLAHRRLYDVINNKGCKTVDIDDDGYRGIFNGDKIRTYDYFKEEFFGMELIINKLMRYMKSAALKGEESRQVLLLMGPVGAGKSALTEHVKRALELAEPAYHLDGCPIREEPLHLIPRSLRPEFEKILGVKIEGDLCPICRHRLINDFNGEYEKFPVKQSSFSQRGRRGIATVPPMDANSQDVSVLIGTEDISKLDLYPEDDPRVLSLNGAFNVGNRGIVEFVEVFKNEIEFLHTMLTATQEKRVPSPGKNDMIYFDGVILSHCNESEWNRFKGEHTNEAIHDTVVQLKTTYCLELDQEIKIYQKILKRSDFKAHIAPHTIKVASMFSIMSRVKKSGKCDVLTKMKIYNGEEVIEKGRVKNIDINDLREEHRE
;
A
#
# COMPACT_ATOMS: atom_id res chain seq x y z
N MET A 1 4.77 -9.61 -42.87
CA MET A 1 3.94 -8.47 -42.34
C MET A 1 4.03 -8.36 -40.82
N ALA A 2 3.98 -9.43 -40.06
CA ALA A 2 4.00 -9.42 -38.56
C ALA A 2 5.18 -8.66 -37.93
N ASN A 3 6.40 -8.76 -38.47
CA ASN A 3 7.58 -8.08 -37.94
C ASN A 3 7.50 -6.53 -37.94
N LYS A 4 6.76 -5.93 -38.90
CA LYS A 4 6.61 -4.46 -38.97
C LYS A 4 5.71 -3.94 -37.84
N ASP A 5 4.70 -4.70 -37.45
CA ASP A 5 3.76 -4.30 -36.41
C ASP A 5 4.40 -4.45 -35.02
N PHE A 6 5.15 -5.52 -34.80
CA PHE A 6 5.96 -5.66 -33.58
C PHE A 6 7.01 -4.55 -33.43
N LEU A 7 7.70 -4.18 -34.54
CA LEU A 7 8.65 -3.06 -34.53
C LEU A 7 7.98 -1.71 -34.24
N LYS A 8 6.74 -1.47 -34.71
CA LYS A 8 5.97 -0.26 -34.36
C LYS A 8 5.66 -0.22 -32.88
N ILE A 9 5.19 -1.33 -32.29
CA ILE A 9 4.90 -1.44 -30.85
C ILE A 9 6.17 -1.19 -30.03
N ILE A 10 7.29 -1.84 -30.39
CA ILE A 10 8.58 -1.67 -29.73
C ILE A 10 9.07 -0.22 -29.83
N LYS A 11 8.97 0.41 -31.03
CA LYS A 11 9.37 1.81 -31.22
C LYS A 11 8.50 2.75 -30.40
N LYS A 12 7.17 2.52 -30.33
CA LYS A 12 6.24 3.32 -29.53
C LYS A 12 6.56 3.19 -28.02
N GLN A 13 6.93 2.02 -27.56
CA GLN A 13 7.34 1.82 -26.18
C GLN A 13 8.71 2.45 -25.89
N ARG A 14 9.67 2.31 -26.78
CA ARG A 14 10.98 2.97 -26.67
C ARG A 14 10.87 4.49 -26.69
N SER A 15 9.97 5.08 -27.47
CA SER A 15 9.73 6.52 -27.46
C SER A 15 9.05 7.00 -26.18
N LYS A 16 8.15 6.19 -25.58
CA LYS A 16 7.60 6.47 -24.26
C LYS A 16 8.64 6.34 -23.15
N SER A 17 9.50 5.33 -23.19
CA SER A 17 10.59 5.14 -22.22
C SER A 17 11.77 6.10 -22.42
N LYS A 18 11.90 6.69 -23.60
CA LYS A 18 12.90 7.73 -23.95
C LYS A 18 12.44 9.16 -23.64
N LYS A 19 11.27 9.39 -23.03
CA LYS A 19 11.08 10.68 -22.35
C LYS A 19 12.29 10.85 -21.45
N LYS A 20 13.15 11.81 -21.75
CA LYS A 20 14.39 12.06 -21.01
C LYS A 20 14.01 12.17 -19.54
N LYS A 21 14.41 11.18 -18.74
CA LYS A 21 14.30 11.30 -17.30
C LYS A 21 15.15 12.49 -16.91
N PHE A 22 14.64 13.30 -16.03
CA PHE A 22 15.37 14.43 -15.50
C PHE A 22 16.71 13.96 -14.92
N GLN A 23 17.75 14.69 -15.26
CA GLN A 23 19.06 14.60 -14.66
C GLN A 23 19.65 16.01 -14.65
N GLY A 24 19.83 16.55 -13.47
CA GLY A 24 20.26 17.92 -13.27
C GLY A 24 20.85 18.12 -11.87
N THR A 25 20.86 19.34 -11.40
CA THR A 25 21.35 19.76 -10.07
C THR A 25 20.18 20.05 -9.13
N LEU A 26 20.50 20.29 -7.84
CA LEU A 26 19.50 20.76 -6.88
C LEU A 26 18.84 22.07 -7.33
N LEU A 27 19.59 23.03 -7.87
CA LEU A 27 19.04 24.31 -8.33
C LEU A 27 17.96 24.12 -9.41
N GLU A 28 18.26 23.31 -10.44
CA GLU A 28 17.28 23.02 -11.48
C GLU A 28 16.05 22.28 -10.95
N TYR A 29 16.20 21.48 -9.89
CA TYR A 29 15.07 20.86 -9.21
C TYR A 29 14.24 21.86 -8.41
N LEU A 30 14.86 22.85 -7.76
CA LEU A 30 14.14 23.93 -7.06
C LEU A 30 13.30 24.77 -8.02
N ASP A 31 13.80 25.06 -9.22
CA ASP A 31 13.02 25.73 -10.26
C ASP A 31 11.75 24.96 -10.63
N ILE A 32 11.87 23.63 -10.78
CA ILE A 32 10.72 22.75 -11.05
C ILE A 32 9.68 22.79 -9.91
N ILE A 33 10.14 22.78 -8.65
CA ILE A 33 9.23 22.87 -7.49
C ILE A 33 8.53 24.22 -7.45
N GLN A 34 9.23 25.29 -7.80
CA GLN A 34 8.65 26.62 -7.83
C GLN A 34 7.54 26.75 -8.88
N GLU A 35 7.70 26.08 -10.04
CA GLU A 35 6.66 25.98 -11.06
C GLU A 35 5.51 25.06 -10.65
N ASP A 36 5.82 23.94 -10.03
CA ASP A 36 4.83 22.94 -9.59
C ASP A 36 5.18 22.35 -8.21
N PRO A 37 4.70 22.96 -7.12
CA PRO A 37 4.90 22.47 -5.75
C PRO A 37 4.35 21.04 -5.52
N SER A 38 3.42 20.56 -6.36
CA SER A 38 2.87 19.21 -6.24
C SER A 38 3.89 18.11 -6.59
N THR A 39 5.04 18.49 -7.12
CA THR A 39 6.19 17.60 -7.38
C THR A 39 6.74 16.98 -6.09
N VAL A 40 6.69 17.75 -4.98
CA VAL A 40 7.14 17.29 -3.66
C VAL A 40 5.97 16.63 -2.93
N GLN A 41 5.93 15.30 -2.96
CA GLN A 41 4.89 14.52 -2.32
C GLN A 41 5.47 13.50 -1.37
N LEU A 42 4.90 13.42 -0.16
CA LEU A 42 5.12 12.30 0.75
C LEU A 42 4.42 11.03 0.22
N ALA A 43 4.85 9.87 0.70
CA ALA A 43 4.39 8.57 0.23
C ALA A 43 2.85 8.41 0.26
N HIS A 44 2.20 8.78 1.36
CA HIS A 44 0.75 8.70 1.50
C HIS A 44 0.01 9.60 0.50
N ARG A 45 0.49 10.82 0.31
CA ARG A 45 -0.09 11.78 -0.64
C ARG A 45 0.00 11.27 -2.06
N ARG A 46 1.18 10.81 -2.46
CA ARG A 46 1.43 10.24 -3.78
C ARG A 46 0.50 9.08 -4.08
N LEU A 47 0.40 8.13 -3.15
CA LEU A 47 -0.45 6.95 -3.31
C LEU A 47 -1.93 7.32 -3.41
N TYR A 48 -2.40 8.21 -2.53
CA TYR A 48 -3.78 8.70 -2.58
C TYR A 48 -4.10 9.38 -3.91
N ASP A 49 -3.25 10.31 -4.35
CA ASP A 49 -3.48 11.09 -5.57
C ASP A 49 -3.49 10.20 -6.83
N VAL A 50 -2.58 9.23 -6.93
CA VAL A 50 -2.55 8.29 -8.07
C VAL A 50 -3.84 7.50 -8.20
N ILE A 51 -4.41 7.04 -7.10
CA ILE A 51 -5.66 6.28 -7.10
C ILE A 51 -6.85 7.22 -7.37
N ASN A 52 -6.91 8.35 -6.66
CA ASN A 52 -8.02 9.29 -6.76
C ASN A 52 -8.14 9.95 -8.14
N ASN A 53 -7.01 10.25 -8.78
CA ASN A 53 -6.95 10.87 -10.11
C ASN A 53 -7.42 9.94 -11.26
N LYS A 54 -7.56 8.63 -11.00
CA LYS A 54 -8.19 7.70 -11.96
C LYS A 54 -9.71 7.88 -12.07
N GLY A 55 -10.30 8.56 -11.12
CA GLY A 55 -11.73 8.86 -11.03
C GLY A 55 -12.34 8.31 -9.75
N CYS A 56 -13.21 9.09 -9.15
CA CYS A 56 -14.03 8.66 -8.04
C CYS A 56 -15.47 9.19 -8.20
N LYS A 57 -16.44 8.42 -7.74
CA LYS A 57 -17.85 8.78 -7.76
C LYS A 57 -18.43 8.54 -6.36
N THR A 58 -19.32 9.42 -5.93
CA THR A 58 -20.13 9.18 -4.74
C THR A 58 -21.38 8.44 -5.19
N VAL A 59 -21.63 7.29 -4.61
CA VAL A 59 -22.78 6.44 -4.87
C VAL A 59 -23.74 6.61 -3.70
N ASP A 60 -25.01 6.88 -4.01
CA ASP A 60 -26.09 6.92 -3.03
C ASP A 60 -26.71 5.53 -2.86
N ILE A 61 -27.35 5.29 -1.74
CA ILE A 61 -27.95 4.00 -1.32
C ILE A 61 -29.00 3.51 -2.31
N ASP A 62 -29.63 4.46 -3.01
CA ASP A 62 -30.73 4.17 -3.94
C ASP A 62 -30.28 3.70 -5.35
N ASP A 63 -28.97 3.64 -5.60
CA ASP A 63 -28.44 3.11 -6.86
C ASP A 63 -28.63 1.58 -6.92
N ASP A 64 -29.33 1.12 -7.97
CA ASP A 64 -29.78 -0.27 -8.17
C ASP A 64 -28.70 -1.37 -8.07
N GLY A 65 -27.43 -1.00 -8.02
CA GLY A 65 -26.29 -1.94 -7.92
C GLY A 65 -25.75 -2.17 -6.49
N TYR A 66 -26.27 -1.46 -5.49
CA TYR A 66 -25.65 -1.41 -4.16
C TYR A 66 -26.66 -1.60 -3.01
N ARG A 67 -27.87 -2.09 -3.32
CA ARG A 67 -28.92 -2.35 -2.34
C ARG A 67 -28.42 -3.34 -1.29
N GLY A 68 -28.42 -2.94 -0.05
CA GLY A 68 -28.15 -3.79 1.11
C GLY A 68 -26.74 -3.75 1.69
N ILE A 69 -25.75 -3.12 1.00
CA ILE A 69 -24.37 -3.07 1.52
C ILE A 69 -24.19 -1.95 2.56
N PHE A 70 -25.00 -0.92 2.52
CA PHE A 70 -24.72 0.34 3.19
C PHE A 70 -25.79 0.72 4.20
N ASN A 71 -25.40 0.86 5.46
CA ASN A 71 -26.23 1.37 6.53
C ASN A 71 -26.48 2.89 6.41
N GLY A 72 -26.99 3.38 5.29
CA GLY A 72 -27.32 4.80 5.13
C GLY A 72 -26.16 5.74 4.82
N ASP A 73 -24.92 5.24 4.68
CA ASP A 73 -23.75 6.06 4.42
C ASP A 73 -23.49 6.26 2.91
N LYS A 74 -23.27 7.51 2.49
CA LYS A 74 -22.77 7.81 1.13
C LYS A 74 -21.35 7.27 0.96
N ILE A 75 -21.16 6.39 -0.01
CA ILE A 75 -19.87 5.75 -0.25
C ILE A 75 -19.22 6.31 -1.53
N ARG A 76 -17.91 6.49 -1.45
CA ARG A 76 -17.10 6.80 -2.63
C ARG A 76 -16.58 5.51 -3.24
N THR A 77 -16.88 5.30 -4.51
CA THR A 77 -16.28 4.25 -5.35
C THR A 77 -15.16 4.85 -6.19
N TYR A 78 -14.12 4.08 -6.39
CA TYR A 78 -12.92 4.51 -7.10
C TYR A 78 -12.75 3.66 -8.37
N ASP A 79 -12.67 4.30 -9.53
CA ASP A 79 -12.60 3.62 -10.81
C ASP A 79 -11.36 2.72 -10.94
N TYR A 80 -10.29 3.03 -10.21
CA TYR A 80 -9.07 2.22 -10.15
C TYR A 80 -9.32 0.78 -9.69
N PHE A 81 -10.28 0.55 -8.78
CA PHE A 81 -10.58 -0.77 -8.22
C PHE A 81 -11.74 -1.50 -8.92
N LYS A 82 -12.54 -0.80 -9.70
CA LYS A 82 -13.85 -1.23 -10.18
C LYS A 82 -13.83 -2.52 -11.02
N GLU A 83 -12.78 -2.73 -11.82
CA GLU A 83 -12.64 -3.92 -12.66
C GLU A 83 -12.00 -5.12 -11.94
N GLU A 84 -11.39 -4.86 -10.79
CA GLU A 84 -10.59 -5.86 -10.06
C GLU A 84 -11.29 -6.39 -8.81
N PHE A 85 -12.08 -5.57 -8.14
CA PHE A 85 -12.70 -5.90 -6.85
C PHE A 85 -14.21 -5.69 -6.89
N PHE A 86 -14.94 -6.72 -6.50
CA PHE A 86 -16.38 -6.76 -6.46
C PHE A 86 -16.82 -7.12 -5.03
N GLY A 87 -17.81 -6.38 -4.50
CA GLY A 87 -18.29 -6.55 -3.11
C GLY A 87 -17.29 -6.09 -2.04
N MET A 88 -16.28 -5.31 -2.41
CA MET A 88 -15.26 -4.76 -1.50
C MET A 88 -15.33 -3.22 -1.38
N GLU A 89 -16.38 -2.60 -1.86
CA GLU A 89 -16.52 -1.13 -1.96
C GLU A 89 -16.40 -0.46 -0.59
N LEU A 90 -16.98 -1.05 0.46
CA LEU A 90 -16.87 -0.56 1.83
C LEU A 90 -15.40 -0.56 2.33
N ILE A 91 -14.70 -1.64 2.09
CA ILE A 91 -13.32 -1.82 2.53
C ILE A 91 -12.42 -0.83 1.76
N ILE A 92 -12.62 -0.72 0.45
CA ILE A 92 -11.91 0.23 -0.41
C ILE A 92 -12.20 1.67 0.03
N ASN A 93 -13.44 2.01 0.36
CA ASN A 93 -13.77 3.34 0.85
C ASN A 93 -13.08 3.65 2.19
N LYS A 94 -13.04 2.70 3.13
CA LYS A 94 -12.30 2.84 4.39
C LYS A 94 -10.80 2.98 4.15
N LEU A 95 -10.22 2.16 3.27
CA LEU A 95 -8.82 2.26 2.83
C LEU A 95 -8.51 3.66 2.30
N MET A 96 -9.35 4.17 1.41
CA MET A 96 -9.14 5.48 0.79
C MET A 96 -9.39 6.65 1.76
N ARG A 97 -10.24 6.48 2.75
CA ARG A 97 -10.40 7.46 3.85
C ARG A 97 -9.15 7.52 4.70
N TYR A 98 -8.59 6.37 5.09
CA TYR A 98 -7.29 6.29 5.77
C TYR A 98 -6.20 6.98 4.95
N MET A 99 -6.05 6.62 3.66
CA MET A 99 -5.04 7.22 2.79
C MET A 99 -5.21 8.74 2.66
N LYS A 100 -6.45 9.22 2.58
CA LYS A 100 -6.74 10.66 2.50
C LYS A 100 -6.33 11.40 3.78
N SER A 101 -6.67 10.88 4.95
CA SER A 101 -6.30 11.46 6.23
C SER A 101 -4.78 11.47 6.40
N ALA A 102 -4.11 10.35 6.12
CA ALA A 102 -2.66 10.26 6.14
C ALA A 102 -1.98 11.22 5.13
N ALA A 103 -2.56 11.40 3.94
CA ALA A 103 -2.07 12.36 2.94
C ALA A 103 -2.18 13.82 3.40
N LEU A 104 -3.10 14.12 4.29
CA LEU A 104 -3.26 15.43 4.96
C LEU A 104 -2.43 15.56 6.24
N LYS A 105 -1.54 14.59 6.51
CA LYS A 105 -0.69 14.53 7.71
C LYS A 105 -1.50 14.34 9.01
N GLY A 106 -2.65 13.68 8.93
CA GLY A 106 -3.39 13.23 10.09
C GLY A 106 -2.65 12.14 10.88
N GLU A 107 -3.23 11.72 11.98
CA GLU A 107 -2.66 10.68 12.86
C GLU A 107 -2.37 9.38 12.12
N GLU A 108 -3.20 9.04 11.13
CA GLU A 108 -3.05 7.86 10.29
C GLU A 108 -1.74 7.82 9.51
N SER A 109 -1.09 8.96 9.29
CA SER A 109 0.25 9.03 8.67
C SER A 109 1.35 8.38 9.53
N ARG A 110 1.06 8.16 10.82
CA ARG A 110 1.95 7.53 11.80
C ARG A 110 1.45 6.17 12.28
N GLN A 111 0.55 5.56 11.54
CA GLN A 111 -0.07 4.28 11.89
C GLN A 111 0.15 3.26 10.80
N VAL A 112 0.18 1.99 11.18
CA VAL A 112 0.25 0.84 10.27
C VAL A 112 -1.14 0.47 9.81
N LEU A 113 -1.34 0.32 8.52
CA LEU A 113 -2.60 -0.16 7.98
C LEU A 113 -2.61 -1.70 7.96
N LEU A 114 -3.51 -2.29 8.74
CA LEU A 114 -3.67 -3.74 8.87
C LEU A 114 -4.96 -4.23 8.18
N LEU A 115 -4.79 -5.04 7.15
CA LEU A 115 -5.89 -5.79 6.53
C LEU A 115 -6.08 -7.11 7.28
N MET A 116 -7.20 -7.25 7.98
CA MET A 116 -7.52 -8.42 8.77
C MET A 116 -8.71 -9.16 8.18
N GLY A 117 -8.66 -10.48 8.12
CA GLY A 117 -9.79 -11.29 7.66
C GLY A 117 -9.39 -12.71 7.27
N PRO A 118 -10.36 -13.54 6.87
CA PRO A 118 -10.14 -14.94 6.56
C PRO A 118 -9.27 -15.16 5.33
N VAL A 119 -8.77 -16.37 5.16
CA VAL A 119 -8.03 -16.77 3.96
C VAL A 119 -8.96 -16.73 2.75
N GLY A 120 -8.49 -16.16 1.65
CA GLY A 120 -9.31 -16.00 0.44
C GLY A 120 -10.23 -14.79 0.39
N ALA A 121 -10.22 -13.90 1.41
CA ALA A 121 -10.97 -12.64 1.41
C ALA A 121 -10.37 -11.52 0.54
N GLY A 122 -9.34 -11.79 -0.26
CA GLY A 122 -8.78 -10.81 -1.19
C GLY A 122 -7.74 -9.85 -0.61
N LYS A 123 -7.29 -10.02 0.65
CA LYS A 123 -6.30 -9.13 1.31
C LYS A 123 -5.03 -8.91 0.47
N SER A 124 -4.33 -10.00 0.13
CA SER A 124 -3.08 -9.93 -0.65
C SER A 124 -3.32 -9.40 -2.07
N ALA A 125 -4.48 -9.70 -2.68
CA ALA A 125 -4.84 -9.15 -3.98
C ALA A 125 -5.03 -7.63 -3.90
N LEU A 126 -5.67 -7.12 -2.84
CA LEU A 126 -5.88 -5.70 -2.62
C LEU A 126 -4.54 -4.97 -2.39
N THR A 127 -3.67 -5.53 -1.53
CA THR A 127 -2.33 -4.98 -1.28
C THR A 127 -1.50 -4.94 -2.56
N GLU A 128 -1.50 -6.03 -3.33
CA GLU A 128 -0.79 -6.10 -4.62
C GLU A 128 -1.31 -5.06 -5.61
N HIS A 129 -2.62 -4.83 -5.64
CA HIS A 129 -3.22 -3.82 -6.51
C HIS A 129 -2.84 -2.40 -6.07
N VAL A 130 -2.77 -2.13 -4.77
CA VAL A 130 -2.29 -0.85 -4.22
C VAL A 130 -0.82 -0.61 -4.57
N LYS A 131 0.05 -1.63 -4.49
CA LYS A 131 1.45 -1.54 -4.94
C LYS A 131 1.55 -1.20 -6.44
N ARG A 132 0.70 -1.81 -7.27
CA ARG A 132 0.62 -1.49 -8.71
C ARG A 132 0.17 -0.04 -8.96
N ALA A 133 -0.69 0.52 -8.11
CA ALA A 133 -1.04 1.94 -8.21
C ALA A 133 0.22 2.82 -8.11
N LEU A 134 1.12 2.53 -7.16
CA LEU A 134 2.35 3.28 -7.00
C LEU A 134 3.29 3.16 -8.23
N GLU A 135 3.33 2.02 -8.92
CA GLU A 135 4.09 1.88 -10.17
C GLU A 135 3.55 2.77 -11.31
N LEU A 136 2.28 3.21 -11.22
CA LEU A 136 1.66 4.16 -12.17
C LEU A 136 1.90 5.62 -11.79
N ALA A 137 2.49 5.88 -10.63
CA ALA A 137 2.82 7.24 -10.19
C ALA A 137 3.84 7.90 -11.11
N GLU A 138 3.79 9.23 -11.18
CA GLU A 138 4.83 9.99 -11.83
C GLU A 138 6.19 9.68 -11.19
N PRO A 139 7.27 9.63 -12.00
CA PRO A 139 8.60 9.37 -11.48
C PRO A 139 9.00 10.41 -10.42
N ALA A 140 9.56 9.96 -9.31
CA ALA A 140 9.99 10.83 -8.22
C ALA A 140 11.44 11.29 -8.41
N TYR A 141 11.71 12.54 -8.04
CA TYR A 141 13.06 13.10 -7.99
C TYR A 141 13.80 12.58 -6.75
N HIS A 142 15.06 12.30 -6.89
CA HIS A 142 15.91 11.81 -5.80
C HIS A 142 17.37 12.20 -6.02
N LEU A 143 18.17 12.17 -4.96
CA LEU A 143 19.61 12.37 -5.04
C LEU A 143 20.26 11.25 -5.87
N ASP A 144 21.06 11.62 -6.88
CA ASP A 144 21.75 10.64 -7.70
C ASP A 144 22.78 9.85 -6.89
N GLY A 145 22.79 8.53 -7.05
CA GLY A 145 23.65 7.63 -6.29
C GLY A 145 23.21 7.40 -4.84
N CYS A 146 22.08 7.96 -4.39
CA CYS A 146 21.53 7.67 -3.07
C CYS A 146 20.90 6.27 -3.06
N PRO A 147 21.30 5.37 -2.14
CA PRO A 147 20.77 4.01 -2.07
C PRO A 147 19.29 3.97 -1.70
N ILE A 148 18.84 4.89 -0.84
CA ILE A 148 17.45 4.99 -0.38
C ILE A 148 16.60 5.96 -1.22
N ARG A 149 17.16 6.56 -2.28
CA ARG A 149 16.48 7.51 -3.18
C ARG A 149 15.76 8.62 -2.44
N GLU A 150 16.45 9.25 -1.48
CA GLU A 150 15.89 10.29 -0.65
C GLU A 150 15.52 11.56 -1.42
N GLU A 151 14.65 12.36 -0.82
CA GLU A 151 14.18 13.63 -1.35
C GLU A 151 15.33 14.63 -1.46
N PRO A 152 15.54 15.29 -2.62
CA PRO A 152 16.64 16.24 -2.77
C PRO A 152 16.58 17.45 -1.81
N LEU A 153 15.39 17.82 -1.33
CA LEU A 153 15.24 18.91 -0.36
C LEU A 153 15.91 18.62 1.00
N HIS A 154 16.27 17.36 1.29
CA HIS A 154 17.05 17.02 2.50
C HIS A 154 18.44 17.66 2.50
N LEU A 155 18.97 18.07 1.33
CA LEU A 155 20.24 18.80 1.21
C LEU A 155 20.19 20.18 1.87
N ILE A 156 19.00 20.80 1.98
CA ILE A 156 18.86 22.14 2.51
C ILE A 156 19.08 22.12 4.03
N PRO A 157 20.08 22.88 4.53
CA PRO A 157 20.36 22.99 5.95
C PRO A 157 19.12 23.40 6.76
N ARG A 158 18.93 22.83 7.94
CA ARG A 158 17.75 23.11 8.78
C ARG A 158 17.56 24.59 9.07
N SER A 159 18.66 25.36 9.22
CA SER A 159 18.63 26.80 9.46
C SER A 159 18.01 27.59 8.31
N LEU A 160 18.15 27.12 7.07
CA LEU A 160 17.66 27.79 5.86
C LEU A 160 16.26 27.35 5.44
N ARG A 161 15.78 26.21 5.96
CA ARG A 161 14.48 25.65 5.56
C ARG A 161 13.30 26.62 5.65
N PRO A 162 13.13 27.42 6.72
CA PRO A 162 12.00 28.35 6.79
C PRO A 162 11.93 29.35 5.62
N GLU A 163 13.09 29.77 5.11
CA GLU A 163 13.18 30.70 3.96
C GLU A 163 12.81 29.92 2.64
N PHE A 164 13.38 28.74 2.45
CA PHE A 164 13.07 27.91 1.29
C PHE A 164 11.60 27.47 1.27
N GLU A 165 11.04 27.05 2.39
CA GLU A 165 9.63 26.66 2.51
C GLU A 165 8.69 27.81 2.14
N LYS A 166 9.04 29.04 2.51
CA LYS A 166 8.26 30.24 2.15
C LYS A 166 8.29 30.52 0.65
N ILE A 167 9.43 30.30 0.00
CA ILE A 167 9.60 30.52 -1.45
C ILE A 167 8.94 29.42 -2.25
N LEU A 168 9.15 28.15 -1.84
CA LEU A 168 8.69 26.97 -2.59
C LEU A 168 7.23 26.59 -2.29
N GLY A 169 6.64 27.09 -1.20
CA GLY A 169 5.29 26.73 -0.79
C GLY A 169 5.14 25.29 -0.28
N VAL A 170 6.24 24.59 0.01
CA VAL A 170 6.27 23.21 0.50
C VAL A 170 7.02 23.09 1.81
N LYS A 171 6.62 22.14 2.67
CA LYS A 171 7.35 21.83 3.90
C LYS A 171 8.44 20.80 3.64
N ILE A 172 9.62 21.02 4.20
CA ILE A 172 10.79 20.16 4.08
C ILE A 172 10.86 19.25 5.31
N GLU A 173 10.59 17.97 5.12
CA GLU A 173 10.67 16.94 6.17
C GLU A 173 11.82 15.98 5.87
N GLY A 174 12.46 15.50 6.94
CA GLY A 174 13.56 14.55 6.85
C GLY A 174 14.93 15.19 6.85
N ASP A 175 15.94 14.35 6.83
CA ASP A 175 17.36 14.72 6.84
C ASP A 175 18.13 13.78 5.91
N LEU A 176 19.34 14.19 5.52
CA LEU A 176 20.21 13.37 4.68
C LEU A 176 20.58 12.05 5.36
N CYS A 177 20.56 10.97 4.59
CA CYS A 177 21.13 9.70 5.01
C CYS A 177 22.65 9.81 5.24
N PRO A 178 23.26 8.92 6.04
CA PRO A 178 24.68 8.97 6.33
C PRO A 178 25.57 9.01 5.08
N ILE A 179 25.21 8.22 4.05
CA ILE A 179 25.97 8.15 2.80
C ILE A 179 25.92 9.48 2.04
N CYS A 180 24.74 10.08 1.90
CA CYS A 180 24.62 11.36 1.18
C CYS A 180 25.23 12.53 1.97
N ARG A 181 25.16 12.48 3.30
CA ARG A 181 25.85 13.44 4.18
C ARG A 181 27.37 13.38 4.00
N HIS A 182 27.92 12.17 3.98
CA HIS A 182 29.35 11.96 3.70
C HIS A 182 29.74 12.49 2.32
N ARG A 183 28.95 12.17 1.29
CA ARG A 183 29.20 12.63 -0.10
C ARG A 183 29.12 14.14 -0.22
N LEU A 184 28.17 14.79 0.44
CA LEU A 184 28.04 16.25 0.42
C LEU A 184 29.31 16.93 0.93
N ILE A 185 29.90 16.40 1.99
CA ILE A 185 31.10 16.98 2.59
C ILE A 185 32.36 16.65 1.74
N ASN A 186 32.53 15.40 1.36
CA ASN A 186 33.78 14.93 0.76
C ASN A 186 33.83 15.08 -0.77
N ASP A 187 32.70 14.86 -1.47
CA ASP A 187 32.67 14.91 -2.94
C ASP A 187 32.26 16.29 -3.46
N PHE A 188 31.49 17.04 -2.69
CA PHE A 188 30.93 18.36 -3.08
C PHE A 188 31.40 19.52 -2.19
N ASN A 189 32.33 19.32 -1.26
CA ASN A 189 32.85 20.35 -0.34
C ASN A 189 31.76 21.17 0.40
N GLY A 190 30.60 20.58 0.64
CA GLY A 190 29.43 21.24 1.25
C GLY A 190 28.60 22.08 0.27
N GLU A 191 28.93 22.14 -1.01
CA GLU A 191 28.18 22.88 -2.04
C GLU A 191 26.93 22.07 -2.47
N TYR A 192 25.89 22.11 -1.63
CA TYR A 192 24.67 21.31 -1.82
C TYR A 192 23.91 21.67 -3.10
N GLU A 193 24.02 22.90 -3.61
CA GLU A 193 23.41 23.36 -4.87
C GLU A 193 23.90 22.62 -6.10
N LYS A 194 25.11 22.06 -6.06
CA LYS A 194 25.72 21.30 -7.15
C LYS A 194 25.42 19.81 -7.10
N PHE A 195 24.78 19.34 -6.02
CA PHE A 195 24.51 17.92 -5.85
C PHE A 195 23.59 17.40 -6.96
N PRO A 196 23.93 16.27 -7.61
CA PRO A 196 23.14 15.75 -8.75
C PRO A 196 21.80 15.16 -8.29
N VAL A 197 20.77 15.49 -9.05
CA VAL A 197 19.40 15.03 -8.86
C VAL A 197 18.95 14.24 -10.10
N LYS A 198 18.29 13.12 -9.88
CA LYS A 198 17.70 12.27 -10.92
C LYS A 198 16.24 11.99 -10.65
N GLN A 199 15.54 11.56 -11.69
CA GLN A 199 14.17 11.08 -11.62
C GLN A 199 14.10 9.58 -11.87
N SER A 200 13.35 8.85 -11.04
CA SER A 200 13.11 7.42 -11.23
C SER A 200 11.67 7.02 -10.96
N SER A 201 11.18 6.02 -11.71
CA SER A 201 9.87 5.43 -11.51
C SER A 201 9.89 4.40 -10.38
N PHE A 202 8.78 4.26 -9.67
CA PHE A 202 8.57 3.19 -8.71
C PHE A 202 8.52 1.84 -9.42
N SER A 203 9.00 0.81 -8.78
CA SER A 203 8.97 -0.55 -9.34
C SER A 203 9.19 -1.60 -8.27
N GLN A 204 8.24 -2.52 -8.15
CA GLN A 204 8.34 -3.69 -7.28
C GLN A 204 9.49 -4.60 -7.74
N ARG A 205 9.52 -4.95 -9.03
CA ARG A 205 10.57 -5.79 -9.60
C ARG A 205 11.96 -5.15 -9.50
N GLY A 206 12.04 -3.82 -9.67
CA GLY A 206 13.28 -3.07 -9.56
C GLY A 206 13.65 -2.67 -8.13
N ARG A 207 12.89 -3.08 -7.12
CA ARG A 207 13.08 -2.73 -5.71
C ARG A 207 13.27 -1.22 -5.53
N ARG A 208 12.31 -0.44 -6.01
CA ARG A 208 12.34 1.03 -5.94
C ARG A 208 11.03 1.55 -5.38
N GLY A 209 11.07 1.98 -4.12
CA GLY A 209 9.92 2.49 -3.39
C GLY A 209 8.84 1.45 -3.08
N ILE A 210 9.09 0.16 -3.34
CA ILE A 210 8.16 -0.93 -3.04
C ILE A 210 8.96 -2.10 -2.49
N ALA A 211 8.68 -2.48 -1.25
CA ALA A 211 9.27 -3.61 -0.56
C ALA A 211 8.19 -4.53 0.01
N THR A 212 8.47 -5.82 0.04
CA THR A 212 7.62 -6.83 0.68
C THR A 212 8.48 -7.64 1.65
N VAL A 213 8.04 -7.72 2.89
CA VAL A 213 8.65 -8.51 3.96
C VAL A 213 7.80 -9.78 4.11
N PRO A 214 8.30 -10.94 3.68
CA PRO A 214 7.61 -12.21 3.88
C PRO A 214 7.65 -12.62 5.35
N PRO A 215 6.76 -13.52 5.80
CA PRO A 215 6.88 -14.13 7.11
C PRO A 215 8.17 -14.94 7.18
N MET A 216 8.89 -14.81 8.28
CA MET A 216 10.14 -15.53 8.54
C MET A 216 9.98 -16.44 9.74
N ASP A 217 10.73 -17.54 9.76
CA ASP A 217 10.79 -18.39 10.95
C ASP A 217 11.43 -17.63 12.11
N ALA A 218 10.90 -17.78 13.32
CA ALA A 218 11.37 -17.08 14.52
C ALA A 218 12.90 -17.22 14.72
N ASN A 219 13.46 -18.38 14.45
CA ASN A 219 14.90 -18.65 14.58
C ASN A 219 15.77 -18.00 13.48
N SER A 220 15.17 -17.39 12.45
CA SER A 220 15.87 -16.80 11.29
C SER A 220 15.57 -15.32 11.13
N GLN A 221 14.90 -14.70 12.09
CA GLN A 221 14.55 -13.29 12.03
C GLN A 221 15.77 -12.42 12.34
N ASP A 222 16.26 -11.75 11.31
CA ASP A 222 17.34 -10.78 11.42
C ASP A 222 16.80 -9.39 11.05
N VAL A 223 16.94 -8.43 11.93
CA VAL A 223 16.55 -7.03 11.72
C VAL A 223 17.22 -6.43 10.47
N SER A 224 18.36 -6.99 10.07
CA SER A 224 19.07 -6.59 8.85
C SER A 224 18.19 -6.65 7.58
N VAL A 225 17.21 -7.56 7.54
CA VAL A 225 16.22 -7.62 6.44
C VAL A 225 15.40 -6.33 6.33
N LEU A 226 15.19 -5.64 7.44
CA LEU A 226 14.44 -4.39 7.51
C LEU A 226 15.31 -3.16 7.24
N ILE A 227 16.51 -3.11 7.82
CA ILE A 227 17.36 -1.91 7.85
C ILE A 227 18.59 -2.01 6.95
N GLY A 228 18.98 -3.22 6.52
CA GLY A 228 20.22 -3.48 5.76
C GLY A 228 21.36 -3.96 6.65
N THR A 229 22.54 -4.04 6.07
CA THR A 229 23.74 -4.60 6.71
C THR A 229 24.95 -3.70 6.49
N GLU A 230 26.05 -4.00 7.14
CA GLU A 230 27.37 -3.54 6.75
C GLU A 230 27.92 -4.44 5.64
N ASP A 231 28.58 -3.85 4.67
CA ASP A 231 29.24 -4.56 3.58
C ASP A 231 30.66 -4.96 4.01
N ILE A 232 30.79 -6.19 4.49
CA ILE A 232 32.05 -6.74 5.01
C ILE A 232 33.17 -6.61 3.95
N SER A 233 32.85 -6.70 2.67
CA SER A 233 33.84 -6.58 1.59
C SER A 233 34.49 -5.19 1.49
N LYS A 234 33.88 -4.18 2.10
CA LYS A 234 34.38 -2.81 2.12
C LYS A 234 35.22 -2.49 3.38
N LEU A 235 35.16 -3.34 4.39
CA LEU A 235 35.95 -3.14 5.63
C LEU A 235 37.47 -3.21 5.39
N ASP A 236 37.88 -3.87 4.31
CA ASP A 236 39.30 -3.88 3.88
C ASP A 236 39.76 -2.50 3.33
N LEU A 237 38.80 -1.66 2.90
CA LEU A 237 39.07 -0.37 2.25
C LEU A 237 38.74 0.85 3.13
N TYR A 238 37.78 0.69 4.05
CA TYR A 238 37.25 1.78 4.86
C TYR A 238 37.11 1.36 6.32
N PRO A 239 37.27 2.27 7.28
CA PRO A 239 36.96 2.00 8.69
C PRO A 239 35.50 1.60 8.89
N GLU A 240 35.21 0.83 9.93
CA GLU A 240 33.87 0.32 10.27
C GLU A 240 32.83 1.44 10.48
N ASP A 241 33.26 2.63 10.93
CA ASP A 241 32.39 3.79 11.14
C ASP A 241 32.19 4.66 9.87
N ASP A 242 32.83 4.29 8.75
CA ASP A 242 32.67 5.02 7.49
C ASP A 242 31.31 4.70 6.83
N PRO A 243 30.48 5.72 6.51
CA PRO A 243 29.17 5.48 5.87
C PRO A 243 29.23 4.71 4.55
N ARG A 244 30.38 4.66 3.87
CA ARG A 244 30.56 3.89 2.62
C ARG A 244 30.49 2.37 2.82
N VAL A 245 30.69 1.90 4.05
CA VAL A 245 30.54 0.49 4.42
C VAL A 245 29.08 0.07 4.49
N LEU A 246 28.15 1.02 4.65
CA LEU A 246 26.73 0.72 4.80
C LEU A 246 26.12 0.16 3.50
N SER A 247 25.40 -0.94 3.61
CA SER A 247 24.55 -1.54 2.58
C SER A 247 23.08 -1.32 2.94
N LEU A 248 22.51 -0.18 2.53
CA LEU A 248 21.13 0.23 2.82
C LEU A 248 20.15 -0.46 1.87
N ASN A 249 20.06 -1.79 1.94
CA ASN A 249 19.24 -2.65 1.08
C ASN A 249 18.05 -3.29 1.81
N GLY A 250 17.82 -2.96 3.07
CA GLY A 250 16.71 -3.42 3.88
C GLY A 250 15.35 -2.95 3.37
N ALA A 251 14.28 -3.57 3.84
CA ALA A 251 12.92 -3.33 3.35
C ALA A 251 12.48 -1.86 3.52
N PHE A 252 12.80 -1.23 4.65
CA PHE A 252 12.49 0.19 4.86
C PHE A 252 13.27 1.10 3.90
N ASN A 253 14.54 0.78 3.66
CA ASN A 253 15.38 1.54 2.74
C ASN A 253 14.89 1.44 1.30
N VAL A 254 14.50 0.24 0.86
CA VAL A 254 13.93 -0.03 -0.47
C VAL A 254 12.56 0.60 -0.63
N GLY A 255 11.70 0.50 0.40
CA GLY A 255 10.33 1.02 0.41
C GLY A 255 10.23 2.51 0.73
N ASN A 256 11.36 3.18 1.00
CA ASN A 256 11.37 4.61 1.28
C ASN A 256 10.69 5.42 0.16
N ARG A 257 9.91 6.41 0.55
CA ARG A 257 9.06 7.25 -0.31
C ARG A 257 7.94 6.49 -1.04
N GLY A 258 7.62 5.28 -0.58
CA GLY A 258 6.62 4.42 -1.20
C GLY A 258 5.91 3.50 -0.23
N ILE A 259 6.02 2.17 -0.41
CA ILE A 259 5.26 1.16 0.34
C ILE A 259 6.19 0.08 0.88
N VAL A 260 6.00 -0.28 2.14
CA VAL A 260 6.52 -1.50 2.76
C VAL A 260 5.34 -2.38 3.16
N GLU A 261 5.28 -3.59 2.62
CA GLU A 261 4.27 -4.59 2.93
C GLU A 261 4.83 -5.64 3.89
N PHE A 262 4.13 -5.91 4.99
CA PHE A 262 4.39 -7.02 5.88
C PHE A 262 3.36 -8.11 5.69
N VAL A 263 3.80 -9.27 5.20
CA VAL A 263 2.96 -10.45 5.00
C VAL A 263 2.85 -11.21 6.31
N GLU A 264 1.62 -11.49 6.76
CA GLU A 264 1.36 -12.24 8.01
C GLU A 264 2.17 -11.68 9.20
N VAL A 265 2.02 -10.38 9.43
CA VAL A 265 2.89 -9.57 10.30
C VAL A 265 3.08 -10.14 11.71
N PHE A 266 2.06 -10.76 12.30
CA PHE A 266 2.11 -11.30 13.67
C PHE A 266 2.71 -12.71 13.78
N LYS A 267 3.27 -13.24 12.71
CA LYS A 267 4.16 -14.40 12.75
C LYS A 267 5.60 -14.02 13.10
N ASN A 268 5.91 -12.73 13.00
CA ASN A 268 7.24 -12.23 13.36
C ASN A 268 7.33 -11.98 14.87
N GLU A 269 8.55 -12.05 15.40
CA GLU A 269 8.83 -11.74 16.80
C GLU A 269 8.63 -10.24 17.10
N ILE A 270 8.41 -9.93 18.37
CA ILE A 270 8.06 -8.58 18.81
C ILE A 270 9.21 -7.58 18.58
N GLU A 271 10.46 -7.99 18.75
CA GLU A 271 11.65 -7.18 18.51
C GLU A 271 11.70 -6.69 17.06
N PHE A 272 11.33 -7.56 16.11
CA PHE A 272 11.24 -7.23 14.70
C PHE A 272 10.14 -6.18 14.44
N LEU A 273 9.03 -6.28 15.18
CA LEU A 273 7.92 -5.33 15.07
C LEU A 273 8.23 -3.97 15.70
N HIS A 274 9.15 -3.88 16.68
CA HIS A 274 9.56 -2.60 17.26
C HIS A 274 10.22 -1.67 16.22
N THR A 275 10.98 -2.22 15.28
CA THR A 275 11.54 -1.42 14.17
C THR A 275 10.44 -0.81 13.30
N MET A 276 9.33 -1.54 13.10
CA MET A 276 8.15 -1.03 12.39
C MET A 276 7.49 0.14 13.16
N LEU A 277 7.42 0.07 14.50
CA LEU A 277 6.91 1.16 15.33
C LEU A 277 7.73 2.44 15.16
N THR A 278 9.05 2.33 15.30
CA THR A 278 9.95 3.48 15.14
C THR A 278 9.82 4.10 13.75
N ALA A 279 9.73 3.26 12.71
CA ALA A 279 9.53 3.71 11.34
C ALA A 279 8.20 4.46 11.14
N THR A 280 7.12 4.06 11.83
CA THR A 280 5.81 4.71 11.71
C THR A 280 5.69 5.96 12.57
N GLN A 281 5.96 5.85 13.86
CA GLN A 281 5.72 6.92 14.83
C GLN A 281 6.75 8.04 14.72
N GLU A 282 8.04 7.70 14.66
CA GLU A 282 9.14 8.66 14.62
C GLU A 282 9.57 9.03 13.20
N LYS A 283 9.05 8.32 12.18
CA LYS A 283 9.48 8.50 10.78
C LYS A 283 10.99 8.28 10.60
N ARG A 284 11.55 7.35 11.35
CA ARG A 284 12.98 7.03 11.32
C ARG A 284 13.19 5.53 11.47
N VAL A 285 14.26 5.04 10.88
CA VAL A 285 14.74 3.68 11.03
C VAL A 285 16.22 3.70 11.43
N PRO A 286 16.68 2.77 12.29
CA PRO A 286 18.09 2.71 12.61
C PRO A 286 18.91 2.37 11.36
N SER A 287 20.11 2.93 11.29
CA SER A 287 21.12 2.53 10.32
C SER A 287 21.77 1.22 10.76
N PRO A 288 22.18 0.34 9.84
CA PRO A 288 23.12 -0.70 10.17
C PRO A 288 24.39 -0.06 10.75
N GLY A 289 25.02 -0.70 11.76
CA GLY A 289 26.19 -0.15 12.44
C GLY A 289 25.84 0.90 13.50
N LYS A 290 26.69 1.85 13.73
CA LYS A 290 26.62 2.75 14.89
C LYS A 290 25.63 3.90 14.73
N ASN A 291 24.48 3.79 15.38
CA ASN A 291 23.67 4.87 15.99
C ASN A 291 23.11 6.01 15.13
N ASP A 292 23.23 5.99 13.82
CA ASP A 292 22.55 6.97 12.97
C ASP A 292 21.10 6.54 12.70
N MET A 293 20.19 7.51 12.71
CA MET A 293 18.79 7.30 12.35
C MET A 293 18.54 7.85 10.95
N ILE A 294 17.97 7.03 10.08
CA ILE A 294 17.63 7.40 8.70
C ILE A 294 16.16 7.79 8.64
N TYR A 295 15.87 8.93 8.04
CA TYR A 295 14.49 9.35 7.83
C TYR A 295 13.76 8.40 6.88
N PHE A 296 12.56 8.01 7.27
CA PHE A 296 11.69 7.11 6.52
C PHE A 296 10.36 7.80 6.19
N ASP A 297 10.06 7.93 4.90
CA ASP A 297 8.76 8.33 4.39
C ASP A 297 8.14 7.14 3.64
N GLY A 298 7.19 6.46 4.24
CA GLY A 298 6.57 5.29 3.61
C GLY A 298 5.21 4.95 4.21
N VAL A 299 4.41 4.28 3.38
CA VAL A 299 3.15 3.66 3.78
C VAL A 299 3.46 2.23 4.22
N ILE A 300 3.12 1.89 5.46
CA ILE A 300 3.26 0.52 5.93
C ILE A 300 1.92 -0.17 5.83
N LEU A 301 1.86 -1.18 4.98
CA LEU A 301 0.72 -2.07 4.80
C LEU A 301 1.03 -3.41 5.44
N SER A 302 0.11 -3.95 6.20
CA SER A 302 0.26 -5.28 6.77
C SER A 302 -1.02 -6.09 6.60
N HIS A 303 -0.92 -7.39 6.67
CA HIS A 303 -2.09 -8.26 6.69
C HIS A 303 -1.88 -9.47 7.60
N CYS A 304 -2.99 -9.93 8.18
CA CYS A 304 -3.00 -11.10 9.05
C CYS A 304 -4.36 -11.82 8.98
N ASN A 305 -4.42 -12.97 9.65
CA ASN A 305 -5.65 -13.68 9.93
C ASN A 305 -6.23 -13.21 11.27
N GLU A 306 -7.54 -13.36 11.47
CA GLU A 306 -8.22 -12.94 12.70
C GLU A 306 -7.73 -13.72 13.94
N SER A 307 -7.38 -14.99 13.78
CA SER A 307 -6.82 -15.83 14.85
C SER A 307 -5.45 -15.33 15.33
N GLU A 308 -4.58 -14.92 14.40
CA GLU A 308 -3.27 -14.36 14.70
C GLU A 308 -3.39 -13.02 15.43
N TRP A 309 -4.30 -12.16 14.96
CA TRP A 309 -4.59 -10.89 15.61
C TRP A 309 -5.11 -11.07 17.05
N ASN A 310 -6.07 -11.97 17.25
CA ASN A 310 -6.63 -12.22 18.58
C ASN A 310 -5.59 -12.79 19.55
N ARG A 311 -4.69 -13.65 19.06
CA ARG A 311 -3.57 -14.15 19.86
C ARG A 311 -2.62 -13.00 20.24
N PHE A 312 -2.22 -12.18 19.28
CA PHE A 312 -1.34 -11.03 19.48
C PHE A 312 -1.91 -10.02 20.49
N LYS A 313 -3.22 -9.72 20.38
CA LYS A 313 -3.92 -8.81 21.27
C LYS A 313 -4.02 -9.34 22.71
N GLY A 314 -4.03 -10.65 22.89
CA GLY A 314 -4.11 -11.28 24.23
C GLY A 314 -2.82 -11.13 25.07
N GLU A 315 -1.72 -10.71 24.48
CA GLU A 315 -0.44 -10.51 25.14
C GLU A 315 -0.25 -9.04 25.56
N HIS A 316 -0.16 -8.76 26.84
CA HIS A 316 -0.02 -7.38 27.39
C HIS A 316 1.22 -6.63 26.89
N THR A 317 2.27 -7.35 26.53
CA THR A 317 3.50 -6.77 25.96
C THR A 317 3.30 -6.07 24.62
N ASN A 318 2.18 -6.34 23.94
CA ASN A 318 1.92 -5.89 22.57
C ASN A 318 1.04 -4.62 22.50
N GLU A 319 0.69 -4.03 23.64
CA GLU A 319 -0.25 -2.88 23.72
C GLU A 319 0.23 -1.69 22.88
N ALA A 320 1.52 -1.35 22.95
CA ALA A 320 2.09 -0.24 22.17
C ALA A 320 1.97 -0.43 20.65
N ILE A 321 2.07 -1.68 20.16
CA ILE A 321 1.89 -1.99 18.75
C ILE A 321 0.41 -1.94 18.38
N HIS A 322 -0.45 -2.44 19.26
CA HIS A 322 -1.90 -2.43 19.06
C HIS A 322 -2.45 -1.03 18.79
N ASP A 323 -2.00 -0.03 19.55
CA ASP A 323 -2.49 1.36 19.45
C ASP A 323 -2.03 2.07 18.18
N THR A 324 -0.98 1.55 17.51
CA THR A 324 -0.46 2.11 16.27
C THR A 324 -1.05 1.49 15.00
N VAL A 325 -1.99 0.55 15.15
CA VAL A 325 -2.54 -0.22 14.04
C VAL A 325 -3.96 0.20 13.69
N VAL A 326 -4.17 0.67 12.47
CA VAL A 326 -5.52 0.90 11.92
C VAL A 326 -6.02 -0.38 11.25
N GLN A 327 -7.07 -0.97 11.81
CA GLN A 327 -7.61 -2.23 11.33
C GLN A 327 -8.66 -2.02 10.25
N LEU A 328 -8.49 -2.68 9.11
CA LEU A 328 -9.51 -2.83 8.09
C LEU A 328 -9.92 -4.30 8.01
N LYS A 329 -11.13 -4.61 8.50
CA LYS A 329 -11.70 -5.95 8.37
C LYS A 329 -12.10 -6.21 6.94
N THR A 330 -11.53 -7.26 6.35
CA THR A 330 -11.92 -7.81 5.05
C THR A 330 -12.80 -9.04 5.30
N THR A 331 -14.01 -9.03 4.77
CA THR A 331 -14.96 -10.14 4.84
C THR A 331 -15.04 -10.86 3.50
N TYR A 332 -15.63 -12.03 3.48
CA TYR A 332 -15.99 -12.66 2.22
C TYR A 332 -17.05 -11.85 1.47
N CYS A 333 -17.03 -11.94 0.15
CA CYS A 333 -18.18 -11.50 -0.65
C CYS A 333 -19.36 -12.46 -0.38
N LEU A 334 -20.47 -11.90 0.10
CA LEU A 334 -21.70 -12.65 0.41
C LEU A 334 -22.84 -12.30 -0.55
N GLU A 335 -22.61 -11.37 -1.47
CA GLU A 335 -23.57 -10.96 -2.49
C GLU A 335 -23.40 -11.80 -3.75
N LEU A 336 -24.48 -12.47 -4.16
CA LEU A 336 -24.48 -13.40 -5.29
C LEU A 336 -24.07 -12.73 -6.60
N ASP A 337 -24.57 -11.53 -6.87
CA ASP A 337 -24.29 -10.81 -8.10
C ASP A 337 -22.82 -10.36 -8.21
N GLN A 338 -22.20 -10.02 -7.07
CA GLN A 338 -20.78 -9.68 -7.03
C GLN A 338 -19.89 -10.93 -7.14
N GLU A 339 -20.27 -12.05 -6.50
CA GLU A 339 -19.55 -13.31 -6.60
C GLU A 339 -19.58 -13.87 -8.04
N ILE A 340 -20.70 -13.72 -8.75
CA ILE A 340 -20.80 -14.06 -10.18
C ILE A 340 -19.78 -13.25 -11.00
N LYS A 341 -19.62 -11.96 -10.74
CA LYS A 341 -18.61 -11.11 -11.43
C LYS A 341 -17.19 -11.58 -11.14
N ILE A 342 -16.90 -12.03 -9.92
CA ILE A 342 -15.59 -12.59 -9.54
C ILE A 342 -15.31 -13.84 -10.38
N TYR A 343 -16.25 -14.78 -10.49
CA TYR A 343 -16.08 -15.99 -11.29
C TYR A 343 -15.95 -15.67 -12.79
N GLN A 344 -16.76 -14.76 -13.31
CA GLN A 344 -16.64 -14.30 -14.70
C GLN A 344 -15.27 -13.71 -15.00
N LYS A 345 -14.71 -12.91 -14.08
CA LYS A 345 -13.37 -12.35 -14.20
C LYS A 345 -12.30 -13.45 -14.23
N ILE A 346 -12.39 -14.43 -13.32
CA ILE A 346 -11.47 -15.57 -13.28
C ILE A 346 -11.51 -16.34 -14.60
N LEU A 347 -12.69 -16.64 -15.10
CA LEU A 347 -12.87 -17.35 -16.37
C LEU A 347 -12.33 -16.58 -17.57
N LYS A 348 -12.55 -15.26 -17.64
CA LYS A 348 -11.98 -14.41 -18.70
C LYS A 348 -10.45 -14.40 -18.73
N ARG A 349 -9.81 -14.63 -17.57
CA ARG A 349 -8.34 -14.64 -17.44
C ARG A 349 -7.74 -16.02 -17.55
N SER A 350 -8.55 -17.05 -17.51
CA SER A 350 -8.12 -18.43 -17.67
C SER A 350 -8.11 -18.84 -19.15
N ASP A 351 -7.31 -19.83 -19.48
CA ASP A 351 -7.31 -20.46 -20.80
C ASP A 351 -8.46 -21.47 -20.96
N PHE A 352 -9.52 -21.35 -20.16
CA PHE A 352 -10.66 -22.24 -20.17
C PHE A 352 -11.47 -22.07 -21.46
N LYS A 353 -11.49 -23.13 -22.28
CA LYS A 353 -12.13 -23.14 -23.62
C LYS A 353 -13.40 -23.97 -23.70
N ALA A 354 -13.75 -24.70 -22.62
CA ALA A 354 -14.94 -25.52 -22.62
C ALA A 354 -16.22 -24.66 -22.57
N HIS A 355 -17.30 -25.19 -23.12
CA HIS A 355 -18.60 -24.57 -23.02
C HIS A 355 -19.09 -24.52 -21.56
N ILE A 356 -19.57 -23.38 -21.13
CA ILE A 356 -20.18 -23.20 -19.81
C ILE A 356 -21.69 -23.11 -20.02
N ALA A 357 -22.41 -24.10 -19.50
CA ALA A 357 -23.86 -24.12 -19.60
C ALA A 357 -24.51 -22.92 -18.87
N PRO A 358 -25.69 -22.47 -19.31
CA PRO A 358 -26.46 -21.44 -18.63
C PRO A 358 -26.62 -21.77 -17.13
N HIS A 359 -26.55 -20.75 -16.29
CA HIS A 359 -26.64 -20.82 -14.81
C HIS A 359 -25.50 -21.54 -14.07
N THR A 360 -24.53 -22.17 -14.73
CA THR A 360 -23.41 -22.86 -14.06
C THR A 360 -22.65 -21.92 -13.11
N ILE A 361 -22.29 -20.74 -13.57
CA ILE A 361 -21.59 -19.75 -12.75
C ILE A 361 -22.46 -19.31 -11.56
N LYS A 362 -23.76 -19.10 -11.78
CA LYS A 362 -24.69 -18.74 -10.72
C LYS A 362 -24.76 -19.82 -9.64
N VAL A 363 -24.90 -21.07 -10.02
CA VAL A 363 -24.98 -22.20 -9.08
C VAL A 363 -23.67 -22.36 -8.31
N ALA A 364 -22.52 -22.25 -8.99
CA ALA A 364 -21.20 -22.29 -8.36
C ALA A 364 -21.02 -21.17 -7.33
N SER A 365 -21.45 -19.94 -7.68
CA SER A 365 -21.41 -18.78 -6.78
C SER A 365 -22.32 -18.97 -5.56
N MET A 366 -23.55 -19.48 -5.76
CA MET A 366 -24.46 -19.82 -4.67
C MET A 366 -23.84 -20.85 -3.71
N PHE A 367 -23.26 -21.91 -4.24
CA PHE A 367 -22.59 -22.93 -3.41
C PHE A 367 -21.41 -22.33 -2.62
N SER A 368 -20.59 -21.51 -3.27
CA SER A 368 -19.47 -20.81 -2.63
C SER A 368 -19.93 -19.93 -1.46
N ILE A 369 -20.98 -19.12 -1.64
CA ILE A 369 -21.52 -18.28 -0.59
C ILE A 369 -22.09 -19.11 0.55
N MET A 370 -22.90 -20.11 0.22
CA MET A 370 -23.53 -20.98 1.24
C MET A 370 -22.49 -21.75 2.07
N SER A 371 -21.32 -22.06 1.51
CA SER A 371 -20.22 -22.71 2.25
C SER A 371 -19.54 -21.79 3.26
N ARG A 372 -19.65 -20.47 3.07
CA ARG A 372 -19.04 -19.43 3.93
C ARG A 372 -20.00 -18.94 5.00
N VAL A 373 -21.30 -19.01 4.73
CA VAL A 373 -22.36 -18.53 5.63
C VAL A 373 -22.66 -19.55 6.73
N LYS A 374 -22.75 -19.09 7.97
CA LYS A 374 -23.11 -19.92 9.11
C LYS A 374 -24.64 -20.06 9.22
N LYS A 375 -25.10 -21.19 9.75
CA LYS A 375 -26.53 -21.41 10.02
C LYS A 375 -27.03 -20.42 11.06
N SER A 376 -28.17 -19.79 10.79
CA SER A 376 -28.84 -18.88 11.73
C SER A 376 -30.07 -19.57 12.38
N GLY A 377 -30.43 -19.19 13.58
CA GLY A 377 -31.69 -19.59 14.20
C GLY A 377 -32.93 -18.92 13.57
N LYS A 378 -32.72 -17.83 12.80
CA LYS A 378 -33.82 -17.02 12.22
C LYS A 378 -34.23 -17.49 10.83
N CYS A 379 -33.34 -18.11 10.06
CA CYS A 379 -33.58 -18.57 8.68
C CYS A 379 -32.58 -19.64 8.23
N ASP A 380 -32.94 -20.40 7.18
CA ASP A 380 -32.06 -21.33 6.53
C ASP A 380 -30.98 -20.63 5.70
N VAL A 381 -29.91 -21.36 5.36
CA VAL A 381 -28.74 -20.82 4.66
C VAL A 381 -29.07 -20.23 3.29
N LEU A 382 -30.01 -20.83 2.56
CA LEU A 382 -30.45 -20.35 1.26
C LEU A 382 -31.20 -19.02 1.38
N THR A 383 -32.09 -18.92 2.36
CA THR A 383 -32.79 -17.68 2.70
C THR A 383 -31.83 -16.60 3.13
N LYS A 384 -30.85 -16.93 3.97
CA LYS A 384 -29.82 -16.00 4.42
C LYS A 384 -29.01 -15.45 3.23
N MET A 385 -28.61 -16.29 2.29
CA MET A 385 -27.91 -15.87 1.07
C MET A 385 -28.76 -14.93 0.21
N LYS A 386 -30.07 -15.19 0.06
CA LYS A 386 -30.98 -14.30 -0.68
C LYS A 386 -31.10 -12.92 -0.01
N ILE A 387 -31.22 -12.90 1.33
CA ILE A 387 -31.25 -11.64 2.09
C ILE A 387 -29.94 -10.84 1.89
N TYR A 388 -28.77 -11.49 1.93
CA TYR A 388 -27.49 -10.84 1.65
C TYR A 388 -27.38 -10.31 0.22
N ASN A 389 -28.07 -10.94 -0.74
CA ASN A 389 -28.15 -10.44 -2.12
C ASN A 389 -29.21 -9.34 -2.30
N GLY A 390 -29.88 -8.90 -1.23
CA GLY A 390 -30.94 -7.87 -1.28
C GLY A 390 -32.26 -8.36 -1.86
N GLU A 391 -32.48 -9.69 -1.96
CA GLU A 391 -33.72 -10.26 -2.45
C GLU A 391 -34.80 -10.25 -1.34
N GLU A 392 -36.03 -9.86 -1.70
CA GLU A 392 -37.16 -10.00 -0.79
C GLU A 392 -37.53 -11.49 -0.64
N VAL A 393 -37.54 -11.97 0.58
CA VAL A 393 -37.93 -13.34 0.88
C VAL A 393 -39.37 -13.39 1.31
N ILE A 394 -40.21 -14.10 0.55
CA ILE A 394 -41.62 -14.30 0.84
C ILE A 394 -41.78 -15.70 1.44
N GLU A 395 -42.22 -15.78 2.69
CA GLU A 395 -42.56 -17.02 3.39
C GLU A 395 -44.05 -17.02 3.75
N LYS A 396 -44.79 -18.03 3.29
CA LYS A 396 -46.25 -18.17 3.50
C LYS A 396 -47.07 -16.92 3.11
N GLY A 397 -46.68 -16.26 1.99
CA GLY A 397 -47.37 -15.09 1.46
C GLY A 397 -47.13 -13.77 2.21
N ARG A 398 -46.15 -13.73 3.11
CA ARG A 398 -45.72 -12.51 3.80
C ARG A 398 -44.22 -12.26 3.57
N VAL A 399 -43.87 -10.99 3.38
CA VAL A 399 -42.44 -10.58 3.29
C VAL A 399 -41.82 -10.80 4.68
N LYS A 400 -40.75 -11.57 4.72
CA LYS A 400 -39.99 -11.82 5.93
C LYS A 400 -38.99 -10.67 6.13
N ASN A 401 -39.32 -9.71 6.96
CA ASN A 401 -38.43 -8.63 7.35
C ASN A 401 -37.40 -9.15 8.36
N ILE A 402 -36.21 -9.50 7.87
CA ILE A 402 -35.06 -9.83 8.71
C ILE A 402 -34.00 -8.78 8.41
N ASP A 403 -33.52 -8.07 9.42
CA ASP A 403 -32.46 -7.09 9.27
C ASP A 403 -31.12 -7.82 8.95
N ILE A 404 -30.45 -7.35 7.90
CA ILE A 404 -29.13 -7.86 7.48
C ILE A 404 -28.11 -7.67 8.62
N ASN A 405 -28.19 -6.58 9.36
CA ASN A 405 -27.29 -6.30 10.46
C ASN A 405 -27.43 -7.31 11.59
N ASP A 406 -28.65 -7.65 11.95
CA ASP A 406 -28.91 -8.71 12.93
C ASP A 406 -28.30 -10.05 12.54
N LEU A 407 -28.37 -10.42 11.25
CA LEU A 407 -27.78 -11.66 10.75
C LEU A 407 -26.26 -11.63 10.75
N ARG A 408 -25.66 -10.46 10.49
CA ARG A 408 -24.20 -10.27 10.53
C ARG A 408 -23.66 -10.28 11.94
N GLU A 409 -24.36 -9.64 12.87
CA GLU A 409 -23.99 -9.60 14.29
C GLU A 409 -24.08 -10.97 14.97
N GLU A 410 -25.09 -11.78 14.63
CA GLU A 410 -25.29 -13.12 15.17
C GLU A 410 -24.06 -14.01 14.97
N HIS A 411 -23.34 -13.84 13.89
CA HIS A 411 -22.20 -14.70 13.54
C HIS A 411 -20.89 -13.94 13.27
N ARG A 412 -20.88 -12.62 13.39
CA ARG A 412 -19.74 -11.75 13.03
C ARG A 412 -19.23 -11.99 11.61
N GLU A 413 -20.13 -12.21 10.67
CA GLU A 413 -19.87 -12.46 9.24
C GLU A 413 -19.51 -11.18 8.46
#